data_0ef4e5be42e20e6c9af2516b9b3a5f6c
#
_entry.id   0ef4e5be42e20e6c9af2516b9b3a5f6c
#
_cell.length_a   1.000
_cell.length_b   1.000
_cell.length_c   1.000
_cell.angle_alpha   90.00
_cell.angle_beta   90.00
_cell.angle_gamma   90.00
#
_symmetry.space_group_name_H-M   'P 1'
#
loop_
_entity.id
_entity.type
_entity.pdbx_description
1 polymer ?
#
loop_
_entity_poly.entity_id
_entity_poly.type
_entity_poly.pdbx_seq_one_letter_code
_entity_poly.pdbx_strand_id
1 'polypeptide(L)'
;RLLSRGLGDVYKRQDDMWDIILDVHLRGTYLVTKFAYDEMVSKGNGGRIIMTSSTSGLLGNFGQTNYGAAKAAIAGFMRCLWLEGLKYGITVNVLAPTATSRLTEDILPEEVQDSFPPEAVSPPVVWLCSEDAKDVTGRQWLVAGNNVSLLSWQVTPIAQRELSEGFWDVAEIGGKILASKANWPAINPLRGN
;
A
#
# COMPACT_ATOMS: atom_id res chain seq x y z
N ARG A 1 -10.44 -4.97 -18.56
CA ARG A 1 -10.13 -3.60 -19.07
C ARG A 1 -10.87 -2.48 -18.31
N LEU A 2 -12.05 -2.72 -17.80
CA LEU A 2 -12.85 -1.71 -17.05
C LEU A 2 -12.48 -1.57 -15.58
N LEU A 3 -11.85 -2.58 -14.97
CA LEU A 3 -11.61 -2.65 -13.52
C LEU A 3 -10.43 -1.81 -13.02
N SER A 4 -9.51 -1.39 -13.89
CA SER A 4 -8.33 -0.59 -13.52
C SER A 4 -8.34 0.84 -14.08
N ARG A 5 -9.22 1.16 -15.02
CA ARG A 5 -9.32 2.53 -15.53
C ARG A 5 -9.94 3.45 -14.51
N GLY A 6 -9.13 4.42 -14.15
CA GLY A 6 -9.49 5.45 -13.20
C GLY A 6 -10.79 6.16 -13.51
N LEU A 7 -11.34 6.67 -12.47
CA LEU A 7 -12.51 7.53 -12.46
C LEU A 7 -12.14 8.91 -12.86
N GLY A 8 -12.56 9.32 -14.01
CA GLY A 8 -12.57 10.74 -14.35
C GLY A 8 -13.45 11.58 -13.42
N ASP A 9 -14.30 10.99 -12.60
CA ASP A 9 -15.20 11.75 -11.72
C ASP A 9 -15.86 10.83 -10.69
N VAL A 10 -15.63 11.05 -9.41
CA VAL A 10 -16.27 10.29 -8.32
C VAL A 10 -17.80 10.31 -8.46
N TYR A 11 -18.36 11.40 -9.00
CA TYR A 11 -19.80 11.59 -9.18
C TYR A 11 -20.41 10.87 -10.39
N LYS A 12 -19.62 10.32 -11.29
CA LYS A 12 -20.12 9.64 -12.49
C LYS A 12 -20.15 8.13 -12.41
N ARG A 13 -19.69 7.55 -11.30
CA ARG A 13 -19.67 6.11 -11.12
C ARG A 13 -20.86 5.63 -10.33
N GLN A 14 -21.41 4.55 -10.84
CA GLN A 14 -22.47 3.81 -10.16
C GLN A 14 -21.88 3.05 -8.96
N ASP A 15 -22.64 2.85 -7.92
CA ASP A 15 -22.24 2.16 -6.69
C ASP A 15 -21.71 0.75 -6.98
N ASP A 16 -22.30 0.07 -7.97
CA ASP A 16 -21.86 -1.26 -8.42
C ASP A 16 -20.38 -1.31 -8.84
N MET A 17 -19.86 -0.22 -9.42
CA MET A 17 -18.44 -0.16 -9.80
C MET A 17 -17.52 0.04 -8.58
N TRP A 18 -18.00 0.67 -7.54
CA TRP A 18 -17.31 0.75 -6.26
C TRP A 18 -17.25 -0.64 -5.62
N ASP A 19 -18.40 -1.29 -5.50
CA ASP A 19 -18.54 -2.59 -4.85
C ASP A 19 -17.73 -3.67 -5.53
N ILE A 20 -17.79 -3.77 -6.86
CA ILE A 20 -17.03 -4.78 -7.60
C ILE A 20 -15.51 -4.62 -7.45
N ILE A 21 -15.01 -3.39 -7.38
CA ILE A 21 -13.58 -3.15 -7.15
C ILE A 21 -13.17 -3.57 -5.73
N LEU A 22 -13.96 -3.24 -4.72
CA LEU A 22 -13.71 -3.68 -3.35
C LEU A 22 -13.82 -5.20 -3.21
N ASP A 23 -14.83 -5.80 -3.80
CA ASP A 23 -15.02 -7.25 -3.75
C ASP A 23 -13.86 -8.01 -4.41
N VAL A 24 -13.45 -7.61 -5.60
CA VAL A 24 -12.36 -8.29 -6.31
C VAL A 24 -11.02 -8.07 -5.61
N HIS A 25 -10.67 -6.81 -5.32
CA HIS A 25 -9.33 -6.50 -4.83
C HIS A 25 -9.16 -6.70 -3.32
N LEU A 26 -10.11 -6.22 -2.51
CA LEU A 26 -9.98 -6.28 -1.06
C LEU A 26 -10.53 -7.60 -0.51
N ARG A 27 -11.80 -7.90 -0.79
CA ARG A 27 -12.44 -9.11 -0.29
C ARG A 27 -11.79 -10.38 -0.84
N GLY A 28 -11.43 -10.38 -2.13
CA GLY A 28 -10.69 -11.49 -2.73
C GLY A 28 -9.35 -11.73 -2.04
N THR A 29 -8.56 -10.67 -1.81
CA THR A 29 -7.30 -10.76 -1.05
C THR A 29 -7.54 -11.29 0.37
N TYR A 30 -8.57 -10.77 1.07
CA TYR A 30 -8.91 -11.25 2.40
C TYR A 30 -9.24 -12.74 2.42
N LEU A 31 -10.09 -13.22 1.52
CA LEU A 31 -10.52 -14.61 1.49
C LEU A 31 -9.35 -15.56 1.26
N VAL A 32 -8.53 -15.30 0.24
CA VAL A 32 -7.34 -16.12 -0.05
C VAL A 32 -6.38 -16.11 1.14
N THR A 33 -6.12 -14.92 1.70
CA THR A 33 -5.22 -14.77 2.85
C THR A 33 -5.74 -15.51 4.07
N LYS A 34 -7.03 -15.41 4.36
CA LYS A 34 -7.64 -16.08 5.51
C LYS A 34 -7.42 -17.59 5.46
N PHE A 35 -7.76 -18.23 4.33
CA PHE A 35 -7.59 -19.67 4.20
C PHE A 35 -6.12 -20.11 4.24
N ALA A 36 -5.23 -19.34 3.61
CA ALA A 36 -3.80 -19.62 3.66
C ALA A 36 -3.22 -19.45 5.08
N TYR A 37 -3.63 -18.39 5.79
CA TYR A 37 -3.21 -18.13 7.15
C TYR A 37 -3.67 -19.24 8.13
N ASP A 38 -4.94 -19.62 8.05
CA ASP A 38 -5.50 -20.70 8.89
C ASP A 38 -4.73 -22.02 8.68
N GLU A 39 -4.37 -22.33 7.43
CA GLU A 39 -3.57 -23.53 7.09
C GLU A 39 -2.13 -23.44 7.61
N MET A 40 -1.47 -22.28 7.46
CA MET A 40 -0.12 -22.03 7.98
C MET A 40 -0.08 -22.16 9.51
N VAL A 41 -1.07 -21.60 10.21
CA VAL A 41 -1.20 -21.73 11.67
C VAL A 41 -1.42 -23.17 12.08
N SER A 42 -2.30 -23.90 11.40
CA SER A 42 -2.59 -25.29 11.68
C SER A 42 -1.36 -26.20 11.52
N LYS A 43 -0.53 -25.96 10.50
CA LYS A 43 0.70 -26.74 10.26
C LYS A 43 1.85 -26.37 11.21
N GLY A 44 1.88 -25.17 11.76
CA GLY A 44 2.84 -24.74 12.75
C GLY A 44 4.30 -24.59 12.27
N ASN A 45 4.53 -24.53 10.95
CA ASN A 45 5.87 -24.41 10.36
C ASN A 45 6.15 -23.05 9.72
N GLY A 46 5.41 -22.02 10.16
CA GLY A 46 5.54 -20.67 9.63
C GLY A 46 4.89 -20.48 8.27
N GLY A 47 5.19 -19.39 7.61
CA GLY A 47 4.66 -19.07 6.28
C GLY A 47 5.12 -17.73 5.73
N ARG A 48 4.83 -17.50 4.47
CA ARG A 48 5.11 -16.25 3.75
C ARG A 48 3.84 -15.78 3.06
N ILE A 49 3.41 -14.57 3.36
CA ILE A 49 2.24 -13.93 2.74
C ILE A 49 2.71 -12.62 2.09
N ILE A 50 2.49 -12.51 0.79
CA ILE A 50 2.79 -11.32 0.02
C ILE A 50 1.51 -10.87 -0.67
N MET A 51 1.02 -9.70 -0.30
CA MET A 51 -0.18 -9.11 -0.86
C MET A 51 0.19 -8.06 -1.91
N THR A 52 -0.59 -7.97 -2.98
CA THR A 52 -0.38 -6.98 -4.03
C THR A 52 -1.23 -5.74 -3.81
N SER A 53 -0.59 -4.64 -3.40
CA SER A 53 -1.16 -3.29 -3.36
C SER A 53 -0.86 -2.54 -4.68
N SER A 54 -0.80 -1.22 -4.62
CA SER A 54 -0.48 -0.34 -5.75
C SER A 54 0.04 0.99 -5.23
N THR A 55 0.87 1.66 -6.02
CA THR A 55 1.22 3.08 -5.78
C THR A 55 -0.02 3.95 -5.70
N SER A 56 -1.10 3.63 -6.41
CA SER A 56 -2.39 4.32 -6.31
C SER A 56 -3.01 4.23 -4.92
N GLY A 57 -2.84 3.11 -4.22
CA GLY A 57 -3.31 2.95 -2.84
C GLY A 57 -2.37 3.54 -1.80
N LEU A 58 -1.06 3.55 -2.06
CA LEU A 58 -0.06 3.99 -1.09
C LEU A 58 0.26 5.48 -1.19
N LEU A 59 0.21 6.06 -2.39
CA LEU A 59 0.61 7.44 -2.70
C LEU A 59 -0.49 8.25 -3.40
N GLY A 60 -1.56 7.59 -3.81
CA GLY A 60 -2.65 8.20 -4.57
C GLY A 60 -2.38 8.28 -6.08
N ASN A 61 -3.44 8.23 -6.86
CA ASN A 61 -3.41 8.50 -8.29
C ASN A 61 -4.75 9.11 -8.74
N PHE A 62 -4.68 10.14 -9.58
CA PHE A 62 -5.87 10.81 -10.09
C PHE A 62 -6.79 9.81 -10.80
N GLY A 63 -8.09 9.94 -10.57
CA GLY A 63 -9.09 9.12 -11.23
C GLY A 63 -9.20 7.66 -10.74
N GLN A 64 -8.51 7.25 -9.69
CA GLN A 64 -8.51 5.87 -9.16
C GLN A 64 -9.01 5.77 -7.72
N THR A 65 -10.04 6.51 -7.36
CA THR A 65 -10.52 6.62 -5.96
C THR A 65 -10.93 5.27 -5.38
N ASN A 66 -11.74 4.48 -6.07
CA ASN A 66 -12.19 3.16 -5.62
C ASN A 66 -11.05 2.14 -5.60
N TYR A 67 -10.24 2.11 -6.66
CA TYR A 67 -9.07 1.23 -6.75
C TYR A 67 -8.03 1.59 -5.71
N GLY A 68 -7.72 2.88 -5.57
CA GLY A 68 -6.81 3.38 -4.54
C GLY A 68 -7.29 3.03 -3.12
N ALA A 69 -8.59 3.18 -2.83
CA ALA A 69 -9.18 2.79 -1.56
C ALA A 69 -9.00 1.29 -1.29
N ALA A 70 -9.33 0.42 -2.25
CA ALA A 70 -9.16 -1.02 -2.12
C ALA A 70 -7.69 -1.41 -1.89
N LYS A 71 -6.76 -0.82 -2.64
CA LYS A 71 -5.32 -1.12 -2.53
C LYS A 71 -4.69 -0.54 -1.26
N ALA A 72 -5.15 0.61 -0.77
CA ALA A 72 -4.78 1.15 0.55
C ALA A 72 -5.26 0.24 1.69
N ALA A 73 -6.47 -0.29 1.59
CA ALA A 73 -7.02 -1.21 2.57
C ALA A 73 -6.22 -2.52 2.66
N ILE A 74 -5.67 -3.04 1.55
CA ILE A 74 -4.75 -4.20 1.55
C ILE A 74 -3.50 -3.88 2.38
N ALA A 75 -2.92 -2.69 2.25
CA ALA A 75 -1.77 -2.29 3.07
C ALA A 75 -2.12 -2.15 4.55
N GLY A 76 -3.33 -1.66 4.86
CA GLY A 76 -3.86 -1.64 6.22
C GLY A 76 -4.05 -3.05 6.80
N PHE A 77 -4.61 -3.96 6.00
CA PHE A 77 -4.78 -5.37 6.36
C PHE A 77 -3.43 -6.03 6.67
N MET A 78 -2.43 -5.85 5.82
CA MET A 78 -1.08 -6.34 6.06
C MET A 78 -0.53 -5.83 7.40
N ARG A 79 -0.70 -4.53 7.73
CA ARG A 79 -0.19 -3.93 8.95
C ARG A 79 -0.79 -4.51 10.23
N CYS A 80 -1.98 -5.04 10.19
CA CYS A 80 -2.56 -5.75 11.32
C CYS A 80 -2.10 -7.21 11.33
N LEU A 81 -2.17 -7.87 10.18
CA LEU A 81 -1.91 -9.30 10.08
C LEU A 81 -0.46 -9.70 10.37
N TRP A 82 0.55 -8.85 10.05
CA TRP A 82 1.93 -9.18 10.37
C TRP A 82 2.16 -9.27 11.89
N LEU A 83 1.49 -8.43 12.68
CA LEU A 83 1.56 -8.49 14.15
C LEU A 83 0.96 -9.79 14.68
N GLU A 84 -0.16 -10.22 14.10
CA GLU A 84 -0.80 -11.49 14.47
C GLU A 84 0.02 -12.70 14.04
N GLY A 85 0.75 -12.59 12.91
CA GLY A 85 1.60 -13.63 12.35
C GLY A 85 2.89 -13.91 13.10
N LEU A 86 3.41 -12.94 13.86
CA LEU A 86 4.72 -13.04 14.55
C LEU A 86 4.85 -14.30 15.40
N LYS A 87 3.86 -14.61 16.21
CA LYS A 87 3.89 -15.78 17.11
C LYS A 87 3.85 -17.12 16.40
N TYR A 88 3.50 -17.13 15.12
CA TYR A 88 3.41 -18.33 14.29
C TYR A 88 4.56 -18.45 13.27
N GLY A 89 5.51 -17.50 13.26
CA GLY A 89 6.57 -17.44 12.26
C GLY A 89 6.06 -17.13 10.85
N ILE A 90 4.90 -16.46 10.73
CA ILE A 90 4.32 -16.06 9.44
C ILE A 90 4.72 -14.62 9.15
N THR A 91 5.44 -14.40 8.06
CA THR A 91 5.76 -13.06 7.56
C THR A 91 4.68 -12.57 6.62
N VAL A 92 4.33 -11.28 6.73
CA VAL A 92 3.31 -10.65 5.89
C VAL A 92 3.86 -9.35 5.34
N ASN A 93 3.92 -9.22 4.02
CA ASN A 93 4.43 -8.05 3.31
C ASN A 93 3.47 -7.60 2.21
N VAL A 94 3.60 -6.37 1.77
CA VAL A 94 2.88 -5.81 0.62
C VAL A 94 3.86 -5.43 -0.47
N LEU A 95 3.51 -5.73 -1.71
CA LEU A 95 4.19 -5.30 -2.92
C LEU A 95 3.28 -4.35 -3.70
N ALA A 96 3.84 -3.23 -4.16
CA ALA A 96 3.21 -2.32 -5.11
C ALA A 96 4.04 -2.28 -6.40
N PRO A 97 3.71 -3.11 -7.38
CA PRO A 97 4.46 -3.19 -8.62
C PRO A 97 4.04 -2.09 -9.61
N THR A 98 5.01 -1.62 -10.39
CA THR A 98 4.79 -0.89 -11.63
C THR A 98 5.38 -1.73 -12.76
N ALA A 99 4.52 -2.23 -13.63
CA ALA A 99 4.92 -3.06 -14.76
C ALA A 99 4.05 -2.76 -15.98
N THR A 100 4.64 -2.87 -17.15
CA THR A 100 3.92 -2.79 -18.41
C THR A 100 3.12 -4.06 -18.62
N SER A 101 1.85 -3.92 -18.95
CA SER A 101 0.94 -5.03 -19.19
C SER A 101 -0.24 -4.52 -20.02
N ARG A 102 -1.05 -5.41 -20.54
CA ARG A 102 -2.31 -5.07 -21.21
C ARG A 102 -3.26 -4.18 -20.39
N LEU A 103 -3.05 -4.07 -19.08
CA LEU A 103 -3.82 -3.22 -18.19
C LEU A 103 -3.19 -1.83 -18.00
N THR A 104 -1.90 -1.68 -18.27
CA THR A 104 -1.10 -0.47 -18.00
C THR A 104 -0.54 0.17 -19.27
N GLU A 105 -0.56 -0.52 -20.41
CA GLU A 105 -0.04 0.01 -21.70
C GLU A 105 -0.69 1.34 -22.13
N ASP A 106 -1.98 1.52 -21.82
CA ASP A 106 -2.71 2.78 -22.09
C ASP A 106 -2.44 3.89 -21.01
N ILE A 107 -1.71 3.58 -19.95
CA ILE A 107 -1.48 4.47 -18.80
C ILE A 107 -0.03 4.95 -18.77
N LEU A 108 0.90 4.07 -19.12
CA LEU A 108 2.34 4.37 -19.20
C LEU A 108 2.66 4.99 -20.55
N PRO A 109 3.43 6.09 -20.61
CA PRO A 109 3.95 6.62 -21.85
C PRO A 109 4.74 5.55 -22.62
N GLU A 110 4.60 5.52 -23.95
CA GLU A 110 5.21 4.48 -24.80
C GLU A 110 6.74 4.41 -24.61
N GLU A 111 7.38 5.57 -24.42
CA GLU A 111 8.83 5.69 -24.28
C GLU A 111 9.39 5.03 -23.01
N VAL A 112 8.54 4.76 -22.02
CA VAL A 112 8.97 4.15 -20.76
C VAL A 112 8.44 2.73 -20.54
N GLN A 113 7.63 2.21 -21.46
CA GLN A 113 7.02 0.88 -21.30
C GLN A 113 8.07 -0.23 -21.19
N ASP A 114 9.13 -0.16 -22.01
CA ASP A 114 10.24 -1.12 -21.97
C ASP A 114 11.05 -1.06 -20.67
N SER A 115 10.92 0.02 -19.91
CA SER A 115 11.62 0.18 -18.63
C SER A 115 10.96 -0.59 -17.47
N PHE A 116 9.74 -1.11 -17.69
CA PHE A 116 8.96 -1.79 -16.65
C PHE A 116 8.50 -3.18 -17.09
N PRO A 117 9.42 -4.09 -17.48
CA PRO A 117 9.04 -5.45 -17.85
C PRO A 117 8.42 -6.16 -16.64
N PRO A 118 7.31 -6.90 -16.80
CA PRO A 118 6.64 -7.59 -15.69
C PRO A 118 7.54 -8.62 -15.00
N GLU A 119 8.51 -9.17 -15.71
CA GLU A 119 9.50 -10.13 -15.19
C GLU A 119 10.34 -9.53 -14.07
N ALA A 120 10.58 -8.21 -14.07
CA ALA A 120 11.35 -7.52 -13.02
C ALA A 120 10.65 -7.54 -11.65
N VAL A 121 9.35 -7.81 -11.61
CA VAL A 121 8.60 -7.93 -10.35
C VAL A 121 8.87 -9.26 -9.63
N SER A 122 9.20 -10.31 -10.36
CA SER A 122 9.32 -11.68 -9.81
C SER A 122 10.48 -11.88 -8.83
N PRO A 123 11.73 -11.39 -9.09
CA PRO A 123 12.86 -11.65 -8.20
C PRO A 123 12.64 -11.20 -6.74
N PRO A 124 12.17 -9.98 -6.43
CA PRO A 124 11.91 -9.60 -5.05
C PRO A 124 10.78 -10.42 -4.41
N VAL A 125 9.78 -10.87 -5.17
CA VAL A 125 8.72 -11.75 -4.65
C VAL A 125 9.29 -13.12 -4.28
N VAL A 126 10.08 -13.72 -5.15
CA VAL A 126 10.73 -15.01 -4.90
C VAL A 126 11.66 -14.92 -3.67
N TRP A 127 12.43 -13.84 -3.57
CA TRP A 127 13.30 -13.64 -2.40
C TRP A 127 12.49 -13.49 -1.11
N LEU A 128 11.40 -12.74 -1.12
CA LEU A 128 10.52 -12.61 0.05
C LEU A 128 9.85 -13.93 0.47
N CYS A 129 9.77 -14.91 -0.43
CA CYS A 129 9.30 -16.26 -0.14
C CYS A 129 10.40 -17.18 0.42
N SER A 130 11.66 -16.80 0.33
CA SER A 130 12.80 -17.62 0.74
C SER A 130 13.03 -17.62 2.25
N GLU A 131 13.92 -18.50 2.72
CA GLU A 131 14.34 -18.53 4.12
C GLU A 131 15.20 -17.32 4.51
N ASP A 132 15.92 -16.72 3.54
CA ASP A 132 16.73 -15.52 3.78
C ASP A 132 15.88 -14.30 4.18
N ALA A 133 14.57 -14.31 3.85
CA ALA A 133 13.62 -13.26 4.20
C ALA A 133 12.78 -13.56 5.46
N LYS A 134 13.16 -14.55 6.25
CA LYS A 134 12.39 -15.02 7.44
C LYS A 134 12.08 -13.93 8.46
N ASP A 135 12.95 -12.93 8.57
CA ASP A 135 12.82 -11.80 9.51
C ASP A 135 12.25 -10.53 8.84
N VAL A 136 11.88 -10.62 7.55
CA VAL A 136 11.35 -9.50 6.77
C VAL A 136 9.83 -9.54 6.77
N THR A 137 9.22 -8.72 7.62
CA THR A 137 7.74 -8.66 7.77
C THR A 137 7.25 -7.22 8.00
N GLY A 138 5.98 -6.95 7.72
CA GLY A 138 5.35 -5.65 7.93
C GLY A 138 5.82 -4.56 6.96
N ARG A 139 6.42 -4.92 5.83
CA ARG A 139 7.04 -3.98 4.90
C ARG A 139 6.19 -3.75 3.65
N GLN A 140 6.35 -2.55 3.09
CA GLN A 140 5.72 -2.14 1.84
C GLN A 140 6.81 -1.90 0.80
N TRP A 141 6.79 -2.71 -0.24
CA TRP A 141 7.78 -2.74 -1.29
C TRP A 141 7.25 -2.08 -2.55
N LEU A 142 7.96 -1.10 -3.09
CA LEU A 142 7.72 -0.54 -4.42
C LEU A 142 8.70 -1.19 -5.38
N VAL A 143 8.19 -1.76 -6.47
CA VAL A 143 9.02 -2.39 -7.50
C VAL A 143 8.64 -1.80 -8.85
N ALA A 144 9.60 -1.17 -9.52
CA ALA A 144 9.43 -0.53 -10.83
C ALA A 144 10.66 -0.81 -11.69
N GLY A 145 10.54 -1.70 -12.65
CA GLY A 145 11.69 -2.22 -13.39
C GLY A 145 12.73 -2.78 -12.41
N ASN A 146 13.98 -2.41 -12.57
CA ASN A 146 15.07 -2.82 -11.68
C ASN A 146 15.19 -2.01 -10.38
N ASN A 147 14.23 -1.12 -10.11
CA ASN A 147 14.23 -0.33 -8.88
C ASN A 147 13.35 -1.00 -7.82
N VAL A 148 13.93 -1.28 -6.66
CA VAL A 148 13.23 -1.81 -5.49
C VAL A 148 13.40 -0.83 -4.34
N SER A 149 12.29 -0.39 -3.76
CA SER A 149 12.29 0.61 -2.68
C SER A 149 11.36 0.18 -1.56
N LEU A 150 11.65 0.64 -0.34
CA LEU A 150 10.74 0.54 0.80
C LEU A 150 9.94 1.83 0.95
N LEU A 151 8.62 1.70 1.09
CA LEU A 151 7.77 2.79 1.55
C LEU A 151 7.56 2.66 3.06
N SER A 152 7.95 3.67 3.80
CA SER A 152 7.79 3.76 5.25
C SER A 152 6.89 4.92 5.63
N TRP A 153 6.11 4.74 6.71
CA TRP A 153 5.34 5.82 7.31
C TRP A 153 6.23 6.62 8.24
N GLN A 154 6.10 7.92 8.18
CA GLN A 154 6.78 8.84 9.08
C GLN A 154 5.74 9.59 9.91
N VAL A 155 5.98 9.67 11.22
CA VAL A 155 5.23 10.54 12.13
C VAL A 155 6.07 11.79 12.33
N THR A 156 5.51 12.94 11.96
CA THR A 156 6.18 14.24 12.13
C THR A 156 5.48 14.97 13.26
N PRO A 157 6.12 15.15 14.42
CA PRO A 157 5.55 15.91 15.53
C PRO A 157 5.35 17.39 15.12
N ILE A 158 4.16 17.92 15.41
CA ILE A 158 3.81 19.32 15.11
C ILE A 158 3.81 20.15 16.39
N ALA A 159 3.18 19.65 17.45
CA ALA A 159 3.11 20.32 18.75
C ALA A 159 2.96 19.27 19.85
N GLN A 160 3.49 19.57 21.03
CA GLN A 160 3.36 18.76 22.24
C GLN A 160 2.98 19.66 23.41
N ARG A 161 2.18 19.11 24.32
CA ARG A 161 1.75 19.76 25.57
C ARG A 161 1.48 18.69 26.60
N GLU A 162 1.89 18.95 27.85
CA GLU A 162 1.54 18.10 28.98
C GLU A 162 0.05 18.27 29.34
N LEU A 163 -0.62 17.18 29.74
CA LEU A 163 -2.03 17.23 30.14
C LEU A 163 -2.29 18.18 31.31
N SER A 164 -1.31 18.38 32.18
CA SER A 164 -1.36 19.33 33.31
C SER A 164 -1.48 20.80 32.88
N GLU A 165 -1.09 21.12 31.64
CA GLU A 165 -1.19 22.46 31.05
C GLU A 165 -2.55 22.72 30.38
N GLY A 166 -3.46 21.72 30.43
CA GLY A 166 -4.77 21.79 29.80
C GLY A 166 -4.77 21.41 28.31
N PHE A 167 -5.93 21.59 27.68
CA PHE A 167 -6.09 21.30 26.24
C PHE A 167 -5.72 22.51 25.39
N TRP A 168 -5.36 22.23 24.13
CA TRP A 168 -5.16 23.26 23.15
C TRP A 168 -6.46 24.02 22.84
N ASP A 169 -6.40 25.35 22.77
CA ASP A 169 -7.44 26.07 22.05
C ASP A 169 -7.19 26.08 20.54
N VAL A 170 -8.25 26.41 19.77
CA VAL A 170 -8.22 26.31 18.30
C VAL A 170 -7.21 27.28 17.68
N ALA A 171 -7.11 28.50 18.19
CA ALA A 171 -6.20 29.51 17.64
C ALA A 171 -4.74 29.16 17.94
N GLU A 172 -4.47 28.71 19.16
CA GLU A 172 -3.13 28.33 19.59
C GLU A 172 -2.60 27.12 18.78
N ILE A 173 -3.36 26.04 18.68
CA ILE A 173 -2.93 24.85 17.90
C ILE A 173 -2.84 25.18 16.40
N GLY A 174 -3.74 26.01 15.88
CA GLY A 174 -3.72 26.47 14.50
C GLY A 174 -2.44 27.26 14.18
N GLY A 175 -2.00 28.13 15.07
CA GLY A 175 -0.74 28.87 14.94
C GLY A 175 0.48 27.94 14.86
N LYS A 176 0.54 26.91 15.74
CA LYS A 176 1.63 25.91 15.72
C LYS A 176 1.64 25.08 14.44
N ILE A 177 0.46 24.63 13.98
CA ILE A 177 0.33 23.89 12.72
C ILE A 177 0.85 24.73 11.54
N LEU A 178 0.44 25.98 11.43
CA LEU A 178 0.89 26.87 10.35
C LEU A 178 2.40 27.14 10.41
N ALA A 179 2.96 27.37 11.59
CA ALA A 179 4.39 27.57 11.77
C ALA A 179 5.24 26.35 11.40
N SER A 180 4.72 25.13 11.55
CA SER A 180 5.42 23.91 11.22
C SER A 180 5.42 23.57 9.73
N LYS A 181 4.61 24.24 8.92
CA LYS A 181 4.29 23.88 7.53
C LYS A 181 5.51 23.69 6.63
N ALA A 182 6.58 24.49 6.86
CA ALA A 182 7.82 24.38 6.11
C ALA A 182 8.57 23.04 6.31
N ASN A 183 8.27 22.33 7.40
CA ASN A 183 8.92 21.09 7.78
C ASN A 183 8.06 19.84 7.47
N TRP A 184 6.92 20.02 6.80
CA TRP A 184 6.08 18.90 6.47
C TRP A 184 6.72 18.04 5.39
N PRO A 185 6.66 16.71 5.51
CA PRO A 185 7.15 15.83 4.47
C PRO A 185 6.32 15.98 3.20
N ALA A 186 6.91 15.64 2.07
CA ALA A 186 6.22 15.62 0.78
C ALA A 186 4.97 14.74 0.85
N ILE A 187 3.88 15.19 0.25
CA ILE A 187 2.62 14.41 0.15
C ILE A 187 2.86 13.13 -0.64
N ASN A 188 3.59 13.23 -1.74
CA ASN A 188 4.01 12.10 -2.55
C ASN A 188 5.53 12.15 -2.77
N PRO A 189 6.32 11.28 -2.12
CA PRO A 189 7.77 11.32 -2.19
C PRO A 189 8.33 10.98 -3.58
N LEU A 190 7.53 10.43 -4.48
CA LEU A 190 7.94 10.12 -5.86
C LEU A 190 7.69 11.29 -6.83
N ARG A 191 6.82 12.23 -6.47
CA ARG A 191 6.43 13.36 -7.34
C ARG A 191 6.84 14.72 -6.79
N GLY A 192 7.29 14.77 -5.54
CA GLY A 192 7.48 16.02 -4.80
C GLY A 192 6.15 16.64 -4.33
N ASN A 193 6.23 17.89 -3.83
CA ASN A 193 5.07 18.68 -3.41
C ASN A 193 4.48 19.43 -4.60
#